data_6e15b6a43062ac00dd853fcceddca9b6
#
_entry.id   6e15b6a43062ac00dd853fcceddca9b6
#
_cell.length_a   1.000
_cell.length_b   1.000
_cell.length_c   1.000
_cell.angle_alpha   90.00
_cell.angle_beta   90.00
_cell.angle_gamma   90.00
#
_symmetry.space_group_name_H-M   'P 1'
#
loop_
_entity.id
_entity.type
_entity.pdbx_description
1 polymer ?
#
loop_
_entity_poly.entity_id
_entity_poly.type
_entity_poly.pdbx_seq_one_letter_code
_entity_poly.pdbx_strand_id
1 'polypeptide(L)'
;MKWTFIAFLGLVISIFVYFDINEIPIYNLKVAYKFITGVSDYEQYEGLAEKLGYSESDKLLIIHADDIGLSKSVNDASFEALKKGLVNSGSIMMTCDYILDVGEFAIKNPEIDLGLHLTVTSEWRDYKWDGVSNSSSIPSLIDKKGHLFENKKKFTWNANPDDLKRELQAQINLAKSLGINPTHIDSHEGALFFDQKLFKAYLEVGEENKLPVFVPKPVAVHFDKSFPKPKNVVIVDNMYMALPDLEFSKWDEYYINVLNNLGPGLNEIIVHLGYDDKEMQNITVDHPNYGSEWRNLDLDVISSQEFRKAIEDNNIKLVTWREIQNIIY
;
A
#
# COMPACT_ATOMS: atom_id res chain seq x y z
N MET A 1 -19.48 -40.89 -3.32
CA MET A 1 -18.48 -40.54 -2.29
C MET A 1 -17.05 -40.39 -2.83
N LYS A 2 -16.43 -41.35 -3.55
CA LYS A 2 -15.07 -41.19 -4.11
C LYS A 2 -14.98 -40.04 -5.15
N TRP A 3 -15.92 -39.93 -6.06
CA TRP A 3 -15.92 -38.89 -7.10
C TRP A 3 -16.17 -37.47 -6.56
N THR A 4 -17.00 -37.34 -5.52
CA THR A 4 -17.23 -36.07 -4.84
C THR A 4 -15.99 -35.61 -4.08
N PHE A 5 -15.22 -36.54 -3.49
CA PHE A 5 -13.96 -36.23 -2.81
C PHE A 5 -12.87 -35.80 -3.80
N ILE A 6 -12.77 -36.50 -4.98
CA ILE A 6 -11.79 -36.13 -6.02
C ILE A 6 -12.12 -34.76 -6.61
N ALA A 7 -13.41 -34.45 -6.87
CA ALA A 7 -13.83 -33.14 -7.37
C ALA A 7 -13.54 -32.02 -6.35
N PHE A 8 -13.78 -32.27 -5.06
CA PHE A 8 -13.46 -31.32 -3.99
C PHE A 8 -11.94 -31.08 -3.86
N LEU A 9 -11.14 -32.15 -3.91
CA LEU A 9 -9.69 -32.04 -3.88
C LEU A 9 -9.15 -31.28 -5.09
N GLY A 10 -9.71 -31.53 -6.28
CA GLY A 10 -9.37 -30.80 -7.50
C GLY A 10 -9.67 -29.30 -7.39
N LEU A 11 -10.83 -28.94 -6.81
CA LEU A 11 -11.20 -27.54 -6.57
C LEU A 11 -10.25 -26.85 -5.59
N VAL A 12 -9.91 -27.51 -4.49
CA VAL A 12 -8.95 -26.96 -3.50
C VAL A 12 -7.57 -26.74 -4.12
N ILE A 13 -7.09 -27.69 -4.91
CA ILE A 13 -5.80 -27.55 -5.62
C ILE A 13 -5.87 -26.37 -6.60
N SER A 14 -6.96 -26.25 -7.36
CA SER A 14 -7.12 -25.14 -8.32
C SER A 14 -7.13 -23.78 -7.64
N ILE A 15 -7.73 -23.65 -6.45
CA ILE A 15 -7.74 -22.43 -5.66
C ILE A 15 -6.30 -22.05 -5.23
N PHE A 16 -5.54 -23.01 -4.71
CA PHE A 16 -4.17 -22.73 -4.31
C PHE A 16 -3.24 -22.46 -5.48
N VAL A 17 -3.45 -23.15 -6.62
CA VAL A 17 -2.73 -22.85 -7.87
C VAL A 17 -3.05 -21.43 -8.35
N TYR A 18 -4.32 -21.01 -8.29
CA TYR A 18 -4.70 -19.65 -8.63
C TYR A 18 -3.97 -18.62 -7.73
N PHE A 19 -3.96 -18.83 -6.42
CA PHE A 19 -3.24 -17.93 -5.51
C PHE A 19 -1.72 -17.95 -5.75
N ASP A 20 -1.16 -19.12 -6.03
CA ASP A 20 0.28 -19.26 -6.31
C ASP A 20 0.70 -18.54 -7.60
N ILE A 21 -0.11 -18.66 -8.67
CA ILE A 21 0.13 -17.98 -9.95
C ILE A 21 0.02 -16.46 -9.80
N ASN A 22 -0.91 -15.98 -8.97
CA ASN A 22 -1.11 -14.55 -8.74
C ASN A 22 -0.26 -14.02 -7.55
N GLU A 23 0.71 -14.78 -7.08
CA GLU A 23 1.60 -14.44 -5.98
C GLU A 23 0.89 -14.06 -4.67
N ILE A 24 -0.33 -14.58 -4.44
CA ILE A 24 -1.13 -14.35 -3.24
C ILE A 24 -0.81 -15.49 -2.24
N PRO A 25 0.00 -15.26 -1.20
CA PRO A 25 0.46 -16.33 -0.31
C PRO A 25 -0.59 -16.74 0.74
N ILE A 26 -1.79 -17.10 0.32
CA ILE A 26 -2.86 -17.59 1.20
C ILE A 26 -2.82 -19.11 1.25
N TYR A 27 -2.44 -19.67 2.40
CA TYR A 27 -2.35 -21.13 2.63
C TYR A 27 -3.39 -21.65 3.63
N ASN A 28 -4.31 -20.81 4.09
CA ASN A 28 -5.38 -21.17 5.01
C ASN A 28 -6.71 -21.23 4.28
N LEU A 29 -7.35 -22.42 4.24
CA LEU A 29 -8.63 -22.64 3.53
C LEU A 29 -9.77 -21.73 4.02
N LYS A 30 -9.84 -21.42 5.30
CA LYS A 30 -10.86 -20.51 5.85
C LYS A 30 -10.65 -19.10 5.32
N VAL A 31 -9.41 -18.62 5.31
CA VAL A 31 -9.04 -17.30 4.76
C VAL A 31 -9.26 -17.27 3.26
N ALA A 32 -8.84 -18.32 2.55
CA ALA A 32 -9.06 -18.46 1.10
C ALA A 32 -10.56 -18.39 0.73
N TYR A 33 -11.41 -19.12 1.47
CA TYR A 33 -12.85 -19.09 1.26
C TYR A 33 -13.42 -17.68 1.45
N LYS A 34 -13.09 -17.01 2.57
CA LYS A 34 -13.55 -15.65 2.86
C LYS A 34 -13.06 -14.65 1.79
N PHE A 35 -11.80 -14.78 1.37
CA PHE A 35 -11.22 -13.93 0.32
C PHE A 35 -11.96 -14.06 -1.01
N ILE A 36 -12.26 -15.29 -1.44
CA ILE A 36 -12.98 -15.55 -2.70
C ILE A 36 -14.44 -15.08 -2.62
N THR A 37 -15.09 -15.28 -1.47
CA THR A 37 -16.53 -14.97 -1.32
C THR A 37 -16.79 -13.53 -0.90
N GLY A 38 -15.74 -12.77 -0.52
CA GLY A 38 -15.86 -11.44 0.07
C GLY A 38 -16.56 -11.41 1.43
N VAL A 39 -16.73 -12.58 2.08
CA VAL A 39 -17.37 -12.65 3.39
C VAL A 39 -16.41 -12.19 4.47
N SER A 40 -16.81 -11.18 5.21
CA SER A 40 -16.07 -10.60 6.32
C SER A 40 -17.01 -10.45 7.53
N ASP A 41 -16.53 -10.83 8.71
CA ASP A 41 -17.27 -10.77 9.97
C ASP A 41 -16.87 -9.54 10.81
N TYR A 42 -16.24 -8.54 10.21
CA TYR A 42 -15.86 -7.30 10.90
C TYR A 42 -17.05 -6.34 10.97
N GLU A 43 -17.18 -5.65 12.07
CA GLU A 43 -17.99 -4.44 12.14
C GLU A 43 -17.18 -3.30 11.52
N GLN A 44 -17.74 -2.68 10.49
CA GLN A 44 -17.13 -1.52 9.88
C GLN A 44 -16.98 -0.42 10.94
N TYR A 45 -15.97 0.44 10.79
CA TYR A 45 -15.80 1.59 11.68
C TYR A 45 -16.96 2.55 11.44
N GLU A 46 -18.01 2.46 12.28
CA GLU A 46 -19.21 3.28 12.12
C GLU A 46 -18.83 4.78 12.15
N GLY A 47 -19.31 5.52 11.18
CA GLY A 47 -19.27 6.97 11.15
C GLY A 47 -17.91 7.58 10.83
N LEU A 48 -17.04 6.92 10.04
CA LEU A 48 -15.79 7.56 9.58
C LEU A 48 -16.10 8.82 8.77
N ALA A 49 -17.06 8.75 7.85
CA ALA A 49 -17.46 9.88 7.03
C ALA A 49 -18.03 11.02 7.89
N GLU A 50 -18.95 10.71 8.83
CA GLU A 50 -19.52 11.72 9.73
C GLU A 50 -18.48 12.36 10.64
N LYS A 51 -17.53 11.59 11.15
CA LYS A 51 -16.42 12.13 11.97
C LYS A 51 -15.51 13.07 11.19
N LEU A 52 -15.36 12.83 9.89
CA LEU A 52 -14.66 13.73 8.97
C LEU A 52 -15.54 14.91 8.54
N GLY A 53 -16.81 14.97 8.95
CA GLY A 53 -17.75 16.05 8.61
C GLY A 53 -18.51 15.85 7.28
N TYR A 54 -18.53 14.62 6.77
CA TYR A 54 -19.20 14.24 5.53
C TYR A 54 -20.39 13.30 5.81
N SER A 55 -21.21 13.07 4.79
CA SER A 55 -22.29 12.08 4.81
C SER A 55 -21.78 10.69 4.41
N GLU A 56 -22.41 9.62 4.88
CA GLU A 56 -22.13 8.24 4.43
C GLU A 56 -22.34 8.05 2.92
N SER A 57 -23.10 8.92 2.27
CA SER A 57 -23.30 8.91 0.81
C SER A 57 -22.21 9.66 0.05
N ASP A 58 -21.32 10.40 0.72
CA ASP A 58 -20.26 11.13 0.06
C ASP A 58 -19.15 10.18 -0.44
N LYS A 59 -18.56 10.58 -1.56
CA LYS A 59 -17.42 9.91 -2.18
C LYS A 59 -16.13 10.53 -1.62
N LEU A 60 -15.53 9.90 -0.63
CA LEU A 60 -14.28 10.34 -0.05
C LEU A 60 -13.12 9.72 -0.82
N LEU A 61 -12.11 10.52 -1.19
CA LEU A 61 -10.99 10.06 -1.99
C LEU A 61 -9.65 10.53 -1.41
N ILE A 62 -8.73 9.59 -1.27
CA ILE A 62 -7.30 9.83 -1.11
C ILE A 62 -6.63 9.53 -2.46
N ILE A 63 -5.86 10.48 -2.98
CA ILE A 63 -4.96 10.25 -4.13
C ILE A 63 -3.57 10.12 -3.54
N HIS A 64 -3.05 8.90 -3.56
CA HIS A 64 -1.90 8.48 -2.77
C HIS A 64 -0.69 8.16 -3.65
N ALA A 65 0.44 8.79 -3.35
CA ALA A 65 1.71 8.52 -4.03
C ALA A 65 2.54 7.50 -3.23
N ASP A 66 2.68 6.29 -3.77
CA ASP A 66 3.54 5.25 -3.21
C ASP A 66 5.01 5.43 -3.56
N ASP A 67 5.89 4.71 -2.88
CA ASP A 67 7.33 4.55 -3.14
C ASP A 67 8.18 5.82 -2.97
N ILE A 68 7.74 6.83 -2.25
CA ILE A 68 8.57 8.00 -1.96
C ILE A 68 9.85 7.57 -1.23
N GLY A 69 11.01 8.05 -1.65
CA GLY A 69 12.32 7.64 -1.13
C GLY A 69 13.05 6.64 -2.01
N LEU A 70 12.38 6.03 -2.99
CA LEU A 70 12.93 5.01 -3.87
C LEU A 70 14.11 5.53 -4.72
N SER A 71 13.93 6.68 -5.36
CA SER A 71 14.94 7.33 -6.21
C SER A 71 14.77 8.84 -6.19
N LYS A 72 15.75 9.56 -6.73
CA LYS A 72 15.64 11.01 -6.86
C LYS A 72 14.50 11.41 -7.79
N SER A 73 14.32 10.72 -8.90
CA SER A 73 13.25 10.96 -9.86
C SER A 73 11.87 10.77 -9.24
N VAL A 74 11.67 9.70 -8.43
CA VAL A 74 10.44 9.47 -7.69
C VAL A 74 10.20 10.59 -6.66
N ASN A 75 11.22 10.99 -5.91
CA ASN A 75 11.12 12.07 -4.94
C ASN A 75 10.73 13.40 -5.60
N ASP A 76 11.44 13.78 -6.65
CA ASP A 76 11.20 15.06 -7.35
C ASP A 76 9.74 15.11 -7.89
N ALA A 77 9.28 14.05 -8.53
CA ALA A 77 7.90 13.95 -9.06
C ALA A 77 6.85 13.98 -7.94
N SER A 78 7.05 13.20 -6.87
CA SER A 78 6.13 13.12 -5.74
C SER A 78 6.08 14.43 -4.95
N PHE A 79 7.23 15.07 -4.69
CA PHE A 79 7.28 16.36 -4.00
C PHE A 79 6.60 17.47 -4.79
N GLU A 80 6.77 17.47 -6.11
CA GLU A 80 6.07 18.41 -6.98
C GLU A 80 4.56 18.18 -6.93
N ALA A 81 4.12 16.94 -7.06
CA ALA A 81 2.71 16.55 -7.04
C ALA A 81 2.04 16.90 -5.70
N LEU A 82 2.69 16.60 -4.57
CA LEU A 82 2.22 16.95 -3.23
C LEU A 82 2.09 18.45 -3.03
N LYS A 83 3.12 19.24 -3.41
CA LYS A 83 3.08 20.71 -3.29
C LYS A 83 2.01 21.36 -4.16
N LYS A 84 1.72 20.79 -5.32
CA LYS A 84 0.69 21.29 -6.23
C LYS A 84 -0.71 20.79 -5.89
N GLY A 85 -0.85 19.89 -4.92
CA GLY A 85 -2.11 19.26 -4.57
C GLY A 85 -2.66 18.35 -5.68
N LEU A 86 -1.76 17.76 -6.49
CA LEU A 86 -2.12 16.76 -7.50
C LEU A 86 -2.42 15.41 -6.84
N VAL A 87 -1.67 15.11 -5.79
CA VAL A 87 -1.95 14.07 -4.80
C VAL A 87 -2.12 14.72 -3.43
N ASN A 88 -2.88 14.12 -2.55
CA ASN A 88 -3.15 14.66 -1.21
C ASN A 88 -2.59 13.79 -0.08
N SER A 89 -1.92 12.72 -0.41
CA SER A 89 -1.16 11.86 0.51
C SER A 89 -0.04 11.14 -0.22
N GLY A 90 0.90 10.56 0.53
CA GLY A 90 1.91 9.64 0.00
C GLY A 90 2.59 8.87 1.11
N SER A 91 3.30 7.79 0.76
CA SER A 91 4.02 6.95 1.70
C SER A 91 5.46 6.66 1.30
N ILE A 92 6.32 6.47 2.32
CA ILE A 92 7.77 6.52 2.21
C ILE A 92 8.37 5.13 2.42
N MET A 93 9.20 4.67 1.48
CA MET A 93 10.05 3.48 1.62
C MET A 93 11.33 3.82 2.40
N MET A 94 11.31 3.62 3.72
CA MET A 94 12.45 3.92 4.59
C MET A 94 13.68 3.04 4.38
N THR A 95 13.59 2.04 3.54
CA THR A 95 14.64 1.07 3.16
C THR A 95 15.48 1.53 1.96
N CYS A 96 15.10 2.63 1.30
CA CYS A 96 15.73 3.11 0.08
C CYS A 96 16.71 4.27 0.32
N ASP A 97 17.53 4.59 -0.70
CA ASP A 97 18.71 5.46 -0.54
C ASP A 97 18.37 6.97 -0.44
N TYR A 98 17.19 7.39 -0.93
CA TYR A 98 16.85 8.81 -1.06
C TYR A 98 15.97 9.36 0.07
N ILE A 99 15.96 8.68 1.24
CA ILE A 99 15.16 9.07 2.40
C ILE A 99 15.64 10.34 3.09
N LEU A 100 16.92 10.72 2.95
CA LEU A 100 17.42 11.98 3.51
C LEU A 100 16.75 13.19 2.86
N ASP A 101 16.55 13.15 1.54
CA ASP A 101 15.85 14.20 0.80
C ASP A 101 14.38 14.29 1.24
N VAL A 102 13.77 13.14 1.57
CA VAL A 102 12.40 13.08 2.11
C VAL A 102 12.32 13.73 3.50
N GLY A 103 13.30 13.45 4.37
CA GLY A 103 13.39 14.11 5.69
C GLY A 103 13.48 15.62 5.57
N GLU A 104 14.36 16.13 4.70
CA GLU A 104 14.47 17.57 4.44
C GLU A 104 13.17 18.16 3.88
N PHE A 105 12.50 17.45 2.99
CA PHE A 105 11.23 17.85 2.42
C PHE A 105 10.14 17.95 3.50
N ALA A 106 10.01 16.92 4.34
CA ALA A 106 9.02 16.86 5.41
C ALA A 106 9.19 17.98 6.44
N ILE A 107 10.45 18.27 6.83
CA ILE A 107 10.75 19.39 7.76
C ILE A 107 10.33 20.74 7.18
N LYS A 108 10.53 20.94 5.87
CA LYS A 108 10.19 22.19 5.18
C LYS A 108 8.69 22.35 4.88
N ASN A 109 7.94 21.24 4.89
CA ASN A 109 6.52 21.19 4.51
C ASN A 109 5.73 20.31 5.51
N PRO A 110 5.65 20.72 6.80
CA PRO A 110 5.08 19.87 7.87
C PRO A 110 3.57 19.64 7.73
N GLU A 111 2.88 20.40 6.87
CA GLU A 111 1.46 20.25 6.57
C GLU A 111 1.18 19.11 5.59
N ILE A 112 2.16 18.67 4.80
CA ILE A 112 1.97 17.62 3.81
C ILE A 112 1.73 16.28 4.49
N ASP A 113 0.78 15.52 3.96
CA ASP A 113 0.42 14.20 4.43
C ASP A 113 1.42 13.15 3.94
N LEU A 114 2.21 12.62 4.85
CA LEU A 114 3.20 11.58 4.56
C LEU A 114 3.06 10.42 5.55
N GLY A 115 2.80 9.24 5.02
CA GLY A 115 2.83 7.96 5.74
C GLY A 115 4.12 7.17 5.52
N LEU A 116 4.12 5.92 5.97
CA LEU A 116 5.24 5.00 5.75
C LEU A 116 4.79 3.79 4.95
N HIS A 117 5.41 3.58 3.80
CA HIS A 117 5.28 2.42 2.94
C HIS A 117 6.17 1.30 3.48
N LEU A 118 5.63 0.58 4.49
CA LEU A 118 6.40 -0.43 5.22
C LEU A 118 6.88 -1.53 4.29
N THR A 119 8.19 -1.59 4.09
CA THR A 119 8.85 -2.34 3.06
C THR A 119 9.56 -3.56 3.64
N VAL A 120 9.19 -4.76 3.16
CA VAL A 120 9.72 -6.06 3.63
C VAL A 120 10.09 -6.99 2.49
N THR A 121 9.97 -6.50 1.25
CA THR A 121 10.40 -7.17 0.02
C THR A 121 11.33 -6.26 -0.76
N SER A 122 12.18 -6.82 -1.62
CA SER A 122 13.09 -6.10 -2.53
C SER A 122 13.06 -6.83 -3.88
N GLU A 123 12.01 -6.58 -4.67
CA GLU A 123 11.64 -7.36 -5.85
C GLU A 123 12.47 -7.02 -7.09
N TRP A 124 13.03 -5.81 -7.19
CA TRP A 124 13.79 -5.40 -8.36
C TRP A 124 15.12 -6.14 -8.48
N ARG A 125 15.52 -6.54 -9.67
CA ARG A 125 16.70 -7.39 -9.89
C ARG A 125 18.02 -6.66 -9.69
N ASP A 126 18.14 -5.48 -10.30
CA ASP A 126 19.39 -4.75 -10.41
C ASP A 126 19.48 -3.53 -9.46
N TYR A 127 18.39 -3.20 -8.81
CA TYR A 127 18.31 -2.19 -7.77
C TYR A 127 17.70 -2.81 -6.50
N LYS A 128 18.53 -3.10 -5.53
CA LYS A 128 18.15 -3.81 -4.29
C LYS A 128 18.26 -2.89 -3.09
N TRP A 129 17.38 -3.08 -2.16
CA TRP A 129 17.42 -2.46 -0.84
C TRP A 129 17.40 -3.50 0.28
N ASP A 130 17.97 -3.10 1.42
CA ASP A 130 18.09 -3.92 2.62
C ASP A 130 17.07 -3.47 3.66
N GLY A 131 16.91 -4.23 4.75
CA GLY A 131 16.16 -3.76 5.90
C GLY A 131 16.88 -2.58 6.59
N VAL A 132 16.13 -1.74 7.28
CA VAL A 132 16.67 -0.67 8.14
C VAL A 132 17.40 -1.29 9.34
N SER A 133 16.90 -2.38 9.86
CA SER A 133 17.53 -3.13 10.94
C SER A 133 18.79 -3.83 10.48
N ASN A 134 19.75 -4.02 11.42
CA ASN A 134 20.89 -4.86 11.12
C ASN A 134 20.44 -6.28 10.72
N SER A 135 20.97 -6.81 9.63
CA SER A 135 20.59 -8.11 9.06
C SER A 135 20.71 -9.27 10.07
N SER A 136 21.67 -9.22 11.00
CA SER A 136 21.79 -10.22 12.07
C SER A 136 20.64 -10.20 13.07
N SER A 137 19.86 -9.11 13.14
CA SER A 137 18.71 -8.96 14.04
C SER A 137 17.38 -9.35 13.39
N ILE A 138 17.34 -9.48 12.06
CA ILE A 138 16.16 -9.84 11.29
C ILE A 138 16.44 -11.03 10.33
N PRO A 139 17.08 -12.11 10.76
CA PRO A 139 17.57 -13.17 9.88
C PRO A 139 16.45 -13.87 9.08
N SER A 140 15.20 -13.82 9.55
CA SER A 140 14.07 -14.42 8.86
C SER A 140 13.47 -13.54 7.75
N LEU A 141 13.92 -12.29 7.60
CA LEU A 141 13.42 -11.36 6.58
C LEU A 141 14.35 -11.20 5.39
N ILE A 142 15.57 -11.75 5.47
CA ILE A 142 16.60 -11.52 4.48
C ILE A 142 17.01 -12.79 3.75
N ASP A 143 17.47 -12.64 2.54
CA ASP A 143 18.05 -13.71 1.73
C ASP A 143 19.52 -14.01 2.14
N LYS A 144 20.14 -14.97 1.44
CA LYS A 144 21.54 -15.35 1.69
C LYS A 144 22.57 -14.27 1.34
N LYS A 145 22.17 -13.23 0.62
CA LYS A 145 23.02 -12.08 0.26
C LYS A 145 22.87 -10.92 1.22
N GLY A 146 21.89 -10.98 2.12
CA GLY A 146 21.59 -9.94 3.11
C GLY A 146 20.49 -8.96 2.68
N HIS A 147 19.92 -9.11 1.49
CA HIS A 147 18.81 -8.28 1.01
C HIS A 147 17.47 -8.82 1.52
N LEU A 148 16.46 -7.95 1.60
CA LEU A 148 15.07 -8.38 1.77
C LEU A 148 14.68 -9.36 0.65
N PHE A 149 13.73 -10.26 0.93
CA PHE A 149 13.32 -11.25 -0.08
C PHE A 149 12.73 -10.58 -1.33
N GLU A 150 13.01 -11.19 -2.48
CA GLU A 150 12.60 -10.67 -3.79
C GLU A 150 11.10 -10.78 -4.10
N ASN A 151 10.30 -11.47 -3.24
CA ASN A 151 8.86 -11.57 -3.44
C ASN A 151 8.11 -11.93 -2.15
N LYS A 152 6.82 -11.62 -2.15
CA LYS A 152 5.87 -11.86 -1.04
C LYS A 152 5.83 -13.32 -0.59
N LYS A 153 5.94 -14.28 -1.50
CA LYS A 153 5.87 -15.70 -1.20
C LYS A 153 7.06 -16.15 -0.34
N LYS A 154 8.29 -15.77 -0.74
CA LYS A 154 9.49 -16.07 0.05
C LYS A 154 9.47 -15.35 1.39
N PHE A 155 9.08 -14.10 1.41
CA PHE A 155 8.89 -13.35 2.64
C PHE A 155 7.93 -14.09 3.58
N THR A 156 6.70 -14.37 3.14
CA THR A 156 5.66 -15.00 3.98
C THR A 156 6.08 -16.37 4.52
N TRP A 157 6.86 -17.16 3.75
CA TRP A 157 7.30 -18.48 4.19
C TRP A 157 8.42 -18.45 5.23
N ASN A 158 9.25 -17.43 5.24
CA ASN A 158 10.43 -17.36 6.08
C ASN A 158 10.25 -16.41 7.28
N ALA A 159 9.40 -15.39 7.14
CA ALA A 159 9.30 -14.30 8.10
C ALA A 159 8.83 -14.78 9.49
N ASN A 160 9.57 -14.36 10.50
CA ASN A 160 9.20 -14.49 11.90
C ASN A 160 8.53 -13.17 12.35
N PRO A 161 7.36 -13.21 13.05
CA PRO A 161 6.69 -12.00 13.50
C PRO A 161 7.52 -11.07 14.41
N ASP A 162 8.44 -11.62 15.20
CA ASP A 162 9.29 -10.82 16.09
C ASP A 162 10.38 -10.06 15.30
N ASP A 163 10.98 -10.71 14.29
CA ASP A 163 11.91 -10.06 13.36
C ASP A 163 11.16 -8.99 12.54
N LEU A 164 9.96 -9.31 12.09
CA LEU A 164 9.10 -8.37 11.36
C LEU A 164 8.81 -7.13 12.20
N LYS A 165 8.31 -7.29 13.43
CA LYS A 165 8.06 -6.15 14.32
C LYS A 165 9.29 -5.29 14.52
N ARG A 166 10.46 -5.92 14.69
CA ARG A 166 11.73 -5.21 14.85
C ARG A 166 12.04 -4.34 13.64
N GLU A 167 11.87 -4.89 12.45
CA GLU A 167 12.10 -4.16 11.20
C GLU A 167 11.09 -3.02 11.00
N LEU A 168 9.80 -3.28 11.16
CA LEU A 168 8.77 -2.26 11.00
C LEU A 168 8.98 -1.11 12.02
N GLN A 169 9.33 -1.44 13.26
CA GLN A 169 9.65 -0.43 14.27
C GLN A 169 10.91 0.35 13.92
N ALA A 170 11.92 -0.29 13.33
CA ALA A 170 13.14 0.39 12.89
C ALA A 170 12.84 1.40 11.76
N GLN A 171 11.98 1.05 10.79
CA GLN A 171 11.54 1.97 9.74
C GLN A 171 10.82 3.19 10.32
N ILE A 172 9.90 2.99 11.28
CA ILE A 172 9.20 4.10 11.96
C ILE A 172 10.18 4.97 12.76
N ASN A 173 11.12 4.37 13.48
CA ASN A 173 12.10 5.11 14.27
C ASN A 173 13.04 5.93 13.38
N LEU A 174 13.47 5.39 12.26
CA LEU A 174 14.30 6.09 11.28
C LEU A 174 13.54 7.29 10.71
N ALA A 175 12.30 7.15 10.31
CA ALA A 175 11.46 8.25 9.83
C ALA A 175 11.38 9.38 10.88
N LYS A 176 11.05 9.04 12.12
CA LYS A 176 10.99 10.01 13.22
C LYS A 176 12.33 10.71 13.46
N SER A 177 13.45 9.98 13.35
CA SER A 177 14.79 10.54 13.52
C SER A 177 15.18 11.54 12.43
N LEU A 178 14.60 11.41 11.24
CA LEU A 178 14.74 12.34 10.11
C LEU A 178 13.73 13.50 10.14
N GLY A 179 12.96 13.64 11.23
CA GLY A 179 11.97 14.72 11.39
C GLY A 179 10.66 14.47 10.64
N ILE A 180 10.44 13.27 10.13
CA ILE A 180 9.17 12.88 9.51
C ILE A 180 8.18 12.52 10.63
N ASN A 181 6.98 13.08 10.57
CA ASN A 181 5.87 12.74 11.46
C ASN A 181 4.80 11.95 10.68
N PRO A 182 4.87 10.61 10.66
CA PRO A 182 4.00 9.81 9.82
C PRO A 182 2.52 9.98 10.19
N THR A 183 1.65 10.00 9.18
CA THR A 183 0.20 10.10 9.35
C THR A 183 -0.49 8.74 9.37
N HIS A 184 0.10 7.76 8.75
CA HIS A 184 -0.40 6.38 8.64
C HIS A 184 0.73 5.42 8.29
N ILE A 185 0.39 4.15 8.24
CA ILE A 185 1.24 3.09 7.68
C ILE A 185 0.42 2.26 6.68
N ASP A 186 1.09 1.86 5.62
CA ASP A 186 0.59 0.94 4.60
C ASP A 186 1.64 -0.15 4.32
N SER A 187 1.50 -0.95 3.26
CA SER A 187 2.37 -2.10 3.01
C SER A 187 2.81 -2.17 1.57
N HIS A 188 4.11 -2.00 1.34
CA HIS A 188 4.72 -2.22 0.02
C HIS A 188 4.31 -3.58 -0.56
N GLU A 189 3.85 -3.59 -1.83
CA GLU A 189 3.29 -4.75 -2.53
C GLU A 189 2.14 -5.48 -1.78
N GLY A 190 1.59 -4.92 -0.70
CA GLY A 190 0.64 -5.61 0.18
C GLY A 190 1.22 -6.85 0.88
N ALA A 191 2.54 -6.94 1.02
CA ALA A 191 3.24 -8.12 1.53
C ALA A 191 2.80 -8.53 2.95
N LEU A 192 2.31 -7.57 3.76
CA LEU A 192 1.90 -7.79 5.15
C LEU A 192 0.46 -8.30 5.30
N PHE A 193 -0.30 -8.48 4.21
CA PHE A 193 -1.74 -8.72 4.29
C PHE A 193 -2.17 -10.19 4.29
N PHE A 194 -1.31 -11.12 3.87
CA PHE A 194 -1.76 -12.46 3.50
C PHE A 194 -1.57 -13.53 4.59
N ASP A 195 -0.57 -13.39 5.47
CA ASP A 195 -0.40 -14.26 6.63
C ASP A 195 -0.94 -13.59 7.90
N GLN A 196 -1.83 -14.29 8.63
CA GLN A 196 -2.50 -13.71 9.80
C GLN A 196 -1.53 -13.31 10.94
N LYS A 197 -0.39 -14.00 11.09
CA LYS A 197 0.58 -13.66 12.14
C LYS A 197 1.40 -12.43 11.77
N LEU A 198 1.77 -12.33 10.49
CA LEU A 198 2.49 -11.17 9.95
C LEU A 198 1.55 -9.95 9.92
N PHE A 199 0.31 -10.14 9.48
CA PHE A 199 -0.72 -9.11 9.52
C PHE A 199 -0.96 -8.60 10.95
N LYS A 200 -1.00 -9.51 11.95
CA LYS A 200 -1.11 -9.13 13.36
C LYS A 200 0.06 -8.26 13.81
N ALA A 201 1.30 -8.61 13.42
CA ALA A 201 2.48 -7.81 13.74
C ALA A 201 2.40 -6.39 13.16
N TYR A 202 1.92 -6.25 11.92
CA TYR A 202 1.66 -4.96 11.27
C TYR A 202 0.65 -4.10 12.06
N LEU A 203 -0.48 -4.69 12.46
CA LEU A 203 -1.50 -3.99 13.24
C LEU A 203 -0.98 -3.52 14.61
N GLU A 204 -0.25 -4.40 15.32
CA GLU A 204 0.32 -4.10 16.63
C GLU A 204 1.33 -2.96 16.57
N VAL A 205 2.20 -2.95 15.56
CA VAL A 205 3.17 -1.85 15.37
C VAL A 205 2.46 -0.52 15.09
N GLY A 206 1.39 -0.52 14.30
CA GLY A 206 0.57 0.67 14.10
C GLY A 206 -0.08 1.18 15.40
N GLU A 207 -0.63 0.29 16.22
CA GLU A 207 -1.24 0.63 17.50
C GLU A 207 -0.21 1.20 18.49
N GLU A 208 0.94 0.54 18.64
CA GLU A 208 2.04 0.95 19.53
C GLU A 208 2.58 2.35 19.18
N ASN A 209 2.58 2.70 17.89
CA ASN A 209 3.07 3.99 17.41
C ASN A 209 1.99 5.06 17.25
N LYS A 210 0.73 4.75 17.54
CA LYS A 210 -0.45 5.63 17.35
C LYS A 210 -0.58 6.08 15.89
N LEU A 211 -0.47 5.14 14.97
CA LEU A 211 -0.61 5.36 13.55
C LEU A 211 -1.87 4.65 13.02
N PRO A 212 -2.71 5.33 12.24
CA PRO A 212 -3.71 4.67 11.41
C PRO A 212 -3.07 3.61 10.55
N VAL A 213 -3.74 2.48 10.42
CA VAL A 213 -3.28 1.33 9.65
C VAL A 213 -4.19 1.14 8.45
N PHE A 214 -3.64 1.33 7.26
CA PHE A 214 -4.33 1.07 6.00
C PHE A 214 -4.63 -0.43 5.85
N VAL A 215 -5.88 -0.76 5.55
CA VAL A 215 -6.31 -2.13 5.22
C VAL A 215 -7.30 -2.09 4.06
N PRO A 216 -6.98 -2.67 2.91
CA PRO A 216 -7.95 -2.82 1.82
C PRO A 216 -9.13 -3.71 2.25
N LYS A 217 -10.33 -3.38 1.84
CA LYS A 217 -11.55 -4.12 2.20
C LYS A 217 -11.46 -5.65 1.99
N PRO A 218 -10.88 -6.17 0.90
CA PRO A 218 -10.70 -7.62 0.75
C PRO A 218 -9.85 -8.26 1.85
N VAL A 219 -8.91 -7.52 2.45
CA VAL A 219 -8.03 -8.00 3.53
C VAL A 219 -8.77 -8.07 4.87
N ALA A 220 -9.86 -7.34 5.02
CA ALA A 220 -10.69 -7.38 6.22
C ALA A 220 -11.29 -8.77 6.53
N VAL A 221 -11.18 -9.73 5.61
CA VAL A 221 -11.53 -11.14 5.82
C VAL A 221 -10.76 -11.81 6.98
N HIS A 222 -9.63 -11.24 7.39
CA HIS A 222 -8.89 -11.71 8.56
C HIS A 222 -9.63 -11.45 9.88
N PHE A 223 -10.44 -10.38 9.93
CA PHE A 223 -11.13 -10.01 11.16
C PHE A 223 -12.31 -10.93 11.44
N ASP A 224 -12.41 -11.38 12.69
CA ASP A 224 -13.54 -12.12 13.25
C ASP A 224 -13.52 -12.02 14.79
N LYS A 225 -14.41 -12.75 15.49
CA LYS A 225 -14.47 -12.75 16.96
C LYS A 225 -13.16 -13.19 17.64
N SER A 226 -12.34 -14.01 16.97
CA SER A 226 -11.05 -14.46 17.49
C SER A 226 -9.90 -13.52 17.14
N PHE A 227 -10.11 -12.66 16.15
CA PHE A 227 -9.16 -11.67 15.67
C PHE A 227 -9.91 -10.35 15.38
N PRO A 228 -10.31 -9.61 16.45
CA PRO A 228 -11.11 -8.39 16.29
C PRO A 228 -10.30 -7.28 15.63
N LYS A 229 -10.99 -6.42 14.90
CA LYS A 229 -10.41 -5.26 14.25
C LYS A 229 -9.96 -4.22 15.30
N PRO A 230 -8.68 -3.84 15.36
CA PRO A 230 -8.22 -2.73 16.21
C PRO A 230 -8.84 -1.37 15.80
N LYS A 231 -8.88 -0.43 16.75
CA LYS A 231 -9.50 0.89 16.52
C LYS A 231 -8.76 1.75 15.50
N ASN A 232 -7.46 1.60 15.41
CA ASN A 232 -6.60 2.34 14.48
C ASN A 232 -6.59 1.74 13.06
N VAL A 233 -7.26 0.63 12.83
CA VAL A 233 -7.42 0.05 11.49
C VAL A 233 -8.48 0.81 10.72
N VAL A 234 -8.06 1.35 9.58
CA VAL A 234 -8.92 2.06 8.63
C VAL A 234 -9.10 1.17 7.40
N ILE A 235 -10.34 0.77 7.17
CA ILE A 235 -10.68 -0.02 6.00
C ILE A 235 -11.02 0.92 4.85
N VAL A 236 -10.22 0.81 3.78
CA VAL A 236 -10.48 1.52 2.52
C VAL A 236 -11.45 0.66 1.70
N ASP A 237 -12.61 1.23 1.39
CA ASP A 237 -13.71 0.51 0.72
C ASP A 237 -13.34 0.06 -0.68
N ASN A 238 -12.69 0.94 -1.45
CA ASN A 238 -12.21 0.62 -2.78
C ASN A 238 -10.81 1.21 -2.98
N MET A 239 -9.93 0.41 -3.53
CA MET A 239 -8.57 0.77 -3.91
C MET A 239 -8.43 0.61 -5.42
N TYR A 240 -7.88 1.62 -6.07
CA TYR A 240 -7.68 1.66 -7.51
C TYR A 240 -6.23 1.99 -7.83
N MET A 241 -5.67 1.29 -8.79
CA MET A 241 -4.33 1.56 -9.34
C MET A 241 -4.29 0.95 -10.74
N ALA A 242 -3.40 1.45 -11.58
CA ALA A 242 -3.10 0.77 -12.83
C ALA A 242 -2.55 -0.63 -12.54
N LEU A 243 -2.90 -1.61 -13.35
CA LEU A 243 -2.46 -3.00 -13.22
C LEU A 243 -1.68 -3.42 -14.48
N PRO A 244 -0.82 -4.46 -14.38
CA PRO A 244 0.05 -4.89 -15.48
C PRO A 244 -0.62 -5.25 -16.81
N ASP A 245 -1.91 -5.49 -16.82
CA ASP A 245 -2.72 -5.78 -18.01
C ASP A 245 -3.32 -4.52 -18.66
N LEU A 246 -3.14 -3.34 -18.04
CA LEU A 246 -3.59 -2.07 -18.60
C LEU A 246 -2.65 -1.61 -19.71
N GLU A 247 -3.18 -1.41 -20.91
CA GLU A 247 -2.43 -0.83 -22.03
C GLU A 247 -2.10 0.64 -21.75
N PHE A 248 -0.87 1.09 -22.00
CA PHE A 248 -0.41 2.47 -21.77
C PHE A 248 -1.28 3.51 -22.47
N SER A 249 -1.79 3.17 -23.66
CA SER A 249 -2.71 4.04 -24.42
C SER A 249 -4.09 4.24 -23.77
N LYS A 250 -4.39 3.49 -22.70
CA LYS A 250 -5.65 3.52 -21.97
C LYS A 250 -5.54 4.15 -20.58
N TRP A 251 -4.39 4.72 -20.24
CA TRP A 251 -4.11 5.23 -18.89
C TRP A 251 -5.08 6.30 -18.44
N ASP A 252 -5.26 7.33 -19.24
CA ASP A 252 -6.19 8.43 -18.98
C ASP A 252 -7.63 7.94 -18.90
N GLU A 253 -8.05 7.12 -19.89
CA GLU A 253 -9.39 6.55 -19.93
C GLU A 253 -9.70 5.73 -18.66
N TYR A 254 -8.73 4.94 -18.18
CA TYR A 254 -8.87 4.13 -16.98
C TYR A 254 -9.14 5.00 -15.75
N TYR A 255 -8.27 5.95 -15.44
CA TYR A 255 -8.40 6.77 -14.24
C TYR A 255 -9.61 7.70 -14.28
N ILE A 256 -9.92 8.28 -15.44
CA ILE A 256 -11.15 9.08 -15.61
C ILE A 256 -12.39 8.21 -15.40
N ASN A 257 -12.39 6.98 -15.90
CA ASN A 257 -13.50 6.05 -15.68
C ASN A 257 -13.62 5.65 -14.19
N VAL A 258 -12.52 5.46 -13.48
CA VAL A 258 -12.53 5.25 -12.01
C VAL A 258 -13.23 6.40 -11.31
N LEU A 259 -12.85 7.65 -11.59
CA LEU A 259 -13.45 8.83 -10.97
C LEU A 259 -14.95 8.97 -11.30
N ASN A 260 -15.33 8.71 -12.55
CA ASN A 260 -16.73 8.78 -12.98
C ASN A 260 -17.63 7.73 -12.33
N ASN A 261 -17.07 6.59 -11.94
CA ASN A 261 -17.79 5.48 -11.32
C ASN A 261 -17.48 5.28 -9.83
N LEU A 262 -16.79 6.23 -9.20
CA LEU A 262 -16.45 6.13 -7.79
C LEU A 262 -17.71 6.01 -6.93
N GLY A 263 -17.74 5.03 -6.05
CA GLY A 263 -18.83 4.81 -5.10
C GLY A 263 -18.69 5.65 -3.82
N PRO A 264 -19.72 5.71 -2.98
CA PRO A 264 -19.63 6.31 -1.65
C PRO A 264 -18.68 5.53 -0.74
N GLY A 265 -18.24 6.16 0.36
CA GLY A 265 -17.29 5.62 1.32
C GLY A 265 -15.87 6.11 1.08
N LEU A 266 -14.90 5.51 1.77
CA LEU A 266 -13.48 5.85 1.66
C LEU A 266 -12.86 5.10 0.48
N ASN A 267 -12.41 5.85 -0.51
CA ASN A 267 -11.73 5.34 -1.70
C ASN A 267 -10.30 5.83 -1.73
N GLU A 268 -9.40 5.05 -2.31
CA GLU A 268 -8.01 5.44 -2.53
C GLU A 268 -7.57 5.10 -3.94
N ILE A 269 -7.00 6.09 -4.63
CA ILE A 269 -6.28 5.90 -5.89
C ILE A 269 -4.80 5.91 -5.56
N ILE A 270 -4.13 4.80 -5.79
CA ILE A 270 -2.68 4.66 -5.63
C ILE A 270 -2.02 4.96 -6.97
N VAL A 271 -1.04 5.85 -6.94
CA VAL A 271 -0.19 6.19 -8.09
C VAL A 271 1.28 6.05 -7.72
N HIS A 272 2.08 5.58 -8.66
CA HIS A 272 3.53 5.48 -8.52
C HIS A 272 4.15 6.57 -9.37
N LEU A 273 4.63 7.64 -8.75
CA LEU A 273 5.12 8.81 -9.47
C LEU A 273 6.63 8.71 -9.77
N GLY A 274 7.04 9.22 -10.90
CA GLY A 274 8.43 9.34 -11.31
C GLY A 274 8.53 9.94 -12.71
N TYR A 275 9.65 10.56 -13.01
CA TYR A 275 9.92 11.03 -14.38
C TYR A 275 10.47 9.89 -15.24
N ASP A 276 10.13 9.88 -16.53
CA ASP A 276 10.76 8.98 -17.51
C ASP A 276 12.16 9.52 -17.89
N ASP A 277 13.08 9.46 -16.94
CA ASP A 277 14.44 9.92 -17.07
C ASP A 277 15.48 8.79 -17.05
N LYS A 278 16.75 9.14 -17.22
CA LYS A 278 17.84 8.15 -17.27
C LYS A 278 18.04 7.40 -15.96
N GLU A 279 17.76 8.02 -14.82
CA GLU A 279 17.84 7.35 -13.52
C GLU A 279 16.82 6.23 -13.47
N MET A 280 15.53 6.56 -13.69
CA MET A 280 14.45 5.57 -13.65
C MET A 280 14.61 4.49 -14.74
N GLN A 281 14.95 4.87 -15.97
CA GLN A 281 15.19 3.92 -17.05
C GLN A 281 16.29 2.91 -16.71
N ASN A 282 17.35 3.34 -16.01
CA ASN A 282 18.46 2.45 -15.61
C ASN A 282 18.09 1.49 -14.49
N ILE A 283 17.37 1.95 -13.46
CA ILE A 283 17.03 1.11 -12.31
C ILE A 283 15.81 0.21 -12.58
N THR A 284 15.02 0.50 -13.64
CA THR A 284 13.81 -0.26 -14.00
C THR A 284 13.94 -1.02 -15.33
N VAL A 285 15.17 -1.28 -15.80
CA VAL A 285 15.43 -1.88 -17.14
C VAL A 285 14.69 -3.19 -17.39
N ASP A 286 14.44 -4.00 -16.33
CA ASP A 286 13.71 -5.26 -16.42
C ASP A 286 12.31 -5.20 -15.78
N HIS A 287 11.85 -3.99 -15.46
CA HIS A 287 10.56 -3.75 -14.79
C HIS A 287 9.72 -2.76 -15.60
N PRO A 288 9.10 -3.21 -16.72
CA PRO A 288 8.18 -2.36 -17.46
C PRO A 288 6.95 -1.99 -16.61
N ASN A 289 6.46 -2.93 -15.80
CA ASN A 289 5.41 -2.66 -14.83
C ASN A 289 6.00 -1.91 -13.64
N TYR A 290 5.36 -0.80 -13.25
CA TYR A 290 5.84 0.12 -12.21
C TYR A 290 7.22 0.74 -12.49
N GLY A 291 7.66 0.65 -13.76
CA GLY A 291 8.93 1.21 -14.23
C GLY A 291 8.83 2.67 -14.66
N SER A 292 9.84 3.12 -15.40
CA SER A 292 10.02 4.52 -15.77
C SER A 292 8.82 5.12 -16.51
N GLU A 293 8.40 4.51 -17.64
CA GLU A 293 7.27 4.98 -18.46
C GLU A 293 5.95 4.92 -17.68
N TRP A 294 5.72 3.84 -16.92
CA TRP A 294 4.54 3.68 -16.07
C TRP A 294 4.38 4.84 -15.08
N ARG A 295 5.45 5.17 -14.35
CA ARG A 295 5.46 6.23 -13.34
C ARG A 295 5.22 7.61 -13.94
N ASN A 296 5.75 7.82 -15.14
CA ASN A 296 5.50 9.07 -15.86
C ASN A 296 4.03 9.16 -16.32
N LEU A 297 3.42 8.06 -16.75
CA LEU A 297 2.00 8.04 -17.12
C LEU A 297 1.09 8.34 -15.91
N ASP A 298 1.41 7.79 -14.73
CA ASP A 298 0.69 8.14 -13.50
C ASP A 298 0.81 9.65 -13.20
N LEU A 299 2.01 10.23 -13.33
CA LEU A 299 2.22 11.66 -13.14
C LEU A 299 1.47 12.50 -14.16
N ASP A 300 1.48 12.10 -15.42
CA ASP A 300 0.80 12.83 -16.51
C ASP A 300 -0.72 12.87 -16.29
N VAL A 301 -1.33 11.72 -15.97
CA VAL A 301 -2.78 11.66 -15.79
C VAL A 301 -3.26 12.49 -14.60
N ILE A 302 -2.60 12.40 -13.43
CA ILE A 302 -3.01 13.20 -12.26
C ILE A 302 -2.74 14.70 -12.45
N SER A 303 -1.85 15.07 -13.37
CA SER A 303 -1.55 16.45 -13.74
C SER A 303 -2.54 17.03 -14.74
N SER A 304 -3.35 16.19 -15.39
CA SER A 304 -4.26 16.60 -16.46
C SER A 304 -5.43 17.45 -15.94
N GLN A 305 -5.97 18.30 -16.81
CA GLN A 305 -7.18 19.07 -16.50
C GLN A 305 -8.41 18.17 -16.44
N GLU A 306 -8.43 17.15 -17.25
CA GLU A 306 -9.49 16.15 -17.34
C GLU A 306 -9.66 15.40 -16.02
N PHE A 307 -8.56 14.99 -15.38
CA PHE A 307 -8.58 14.32 -14.08
C PHE A 307 -9.15 15.22 -12.98
N ARG A 308 -8.69 16.47 -12.91
CA ARG A 308 -9.23 17.46 -11.95
C ARG A 308 -10.71 17.74 -12.18
N LYS A 309 -11.09 17.93 -13.45
CA LYS A 309 -12.47 18.14 -13.82
C LYS A 309 -13.38 16.96 -13.44
N ALA A 310 -12.91 15.73 -13.61
CA ALA A 310 -13.66 14.54 -13.21
C ALA A 310 -13.89 14.49 -11.69
N ILE A 311 -12.92 14.92 -10.86
CA ILE A 311 -13.10 15.06 -9.40
C ILE A 311 -14.22 16.06 -9.09
N GLU A 312 -14.20 17.24 -9.71
CA GLU A 312 -15.19 18.30 -9.51
C GLU A 312 -16.58 17.89 -9.99
N ASP A 313 -16.70 17.41 -11.23
CA ASP A 313 -17.96 17.02 -11.86
C ASP A 313 -18.67 15.89 -11.08
N ASN A 314 -17.91 15.00 -10.44
CA ASN A 314 -18.45 13.91 -9.63
C ASN A 314 -18.64 14.26 -8.14
N ASN A 315 -18.41 15.53 -7.75
CA ASN A 315 -18.55 16.00 -6.36
C ASN A 315 -17.74 15.16 -5.35
N ILE A 316 -16.54 14.69 -5.75
CA ILE A 316 -15.64 13.88 -4.94
C ILE A 316 -15.00 14.77 -3.86
N LYS A 317 -14.93 14.29 -2.62
CA LYS A 317 -14.33 14.96 -1.48
C LYS A 317 -12.94 14.42 -1.23
N LEU A 318 -11.93 15.25 -1.39
CA LEU A 318 -10.55 14.85 -1.06
C LEU A 318 -10.39 14.91 0.46
N VAL A 319 -9.86 13.81 1.02
CA VAL A 319 -9.55 13.65 2.45
C VAL A 319 -8.13 13.11 2.60
N THR A 320 -7.51 13.31 3.77
CA THR A 320 -6.13 12.93 4.03
C THR A 320 -6.03 11.92 5.17
N TRP A 321 -4.95 11.16 5.22
CA TRP A 321 -4.65 10.28 6.35
C TRP A 321 -4.40 11.07 7.64
N ARG A 322 -3.91 12.30 7.54
CA ARG A 322 -3.76 13.20 8.69
C ARG A 322 -5.11 13.57 9.32
N GLU A 323 -6.14 13.86 8.50
CA GLU A 323 -7.49 14.10 9.02
C GLU A 323 -8.04 12.84 9.70
N ILE A 324 -7.81 11.67 9.11
CA ILE A 324 -8.19 10.38 9.70
C ILE A 324 -7.42 10.13 11.01
N GLN A 325 -6.12 10.39 11.05
CA GLN A 325 -5.31 10.28 12.27
C GLN A 325 -5.88 11.14 13.41
N ASN A 326 -6.23 12.39 13.12
CA ASN A 326 -6.76 13.35 14.09
C ASN A 326 -8.13 12.95 14.68
N ILE A 327 -8.91 12.10 14.02
CA ILE A 327 -10.18 11.61 14.57
C ILE A 327 -10.04 10.28 15.30
N ILE A 328 -8.93 9.56 15.10
CA ILE A 328 -8.63 8.30 15.79
C ILE A 328 -7.88 8.56 17.11
N TYR A 329 -6.99 9.53 17.12
CA TYR A 329 -6.09 9.89 18.22
C TYR A 329 -6.24 11.35 18.64
#